data_ec5cce6dfa8ec4caef9c94acf284b47e
#
_entry.id   ec5cce6dfa8ec4caef9c94acf284b47e
#
_cell.length_a   1.000
_cell.length_b   1.000
_cell.length_c   1.000
_cell.angle_alpha   90.00
_cell.angle_beta   90.00
_cell.angle_gamma   90.00
#
_symmetry.space_group_name_H-M   'P 1'
#
loop_
_entity.id
_entity.type
_entity.pdbx_description
1 polymer ?
#
loop_
_entity_poly.entity_id
_entity_poly.type
_entity_poly.pdbx_seq_one_letter_code
_entity_poly.pdbx_strand_id
1 'polypeptide(L)'
;VIDINAYSTEKGRKGGLEQRAIAIGVQGLADTFFLMDYVFTSEEAKTLNKRIFETIYFAAITESNELCKSGEYETYTGFKGSPMSKANFQFDMWGVDSSDLMWDWDSLKESVVKFGVCNSLFTAQMPVASSAKITGSYEMTEVIPSNLFNRRVVGGEFLITNKYLIKDFLQLVAEQMLILRGSATLLKDQKWEKKEKNF
;
A
#
# COMPACT_ATOMS: atom_id res chain seq x y z
N VAL A 1 -18.49 2.65 -11.63
CA VAL A 1 -17.86 1.93 -12.76
C VAL A 1 -18.73 0.75 -13.20
N ILE A 2 -19.07 -0.18 -12.29
CA ILE A 2 -19.84 -1.40 -12.63
C ILE A 2 -21.15 -1.06 -13.36
N ASP A 3 -21.90 -0.06 -12.89
CA ASP A 3 -23.22 0.32 -13.44
C ASP A 3 -23.14 1.04 -14.80
N ILE A 4 -22.06 1.77 -15.03
CA ILE A 4 -21.86 2.59 -16.25
C ILE A 4 -20.93 1.92 -17.27
N ASN A 5 -20.45 0.70 -16.99
CA ASN A 5 -19.53 0.00 -17.87
C ASN A 5 -20.21 -0.49 -19.15
N ALA A 6 -19.51 -0.37 -20.28
CA ALA A 6 -19.92 -0.98 -21.53
C ALA A 6 -19.49 -2.45 -21.58
N TYR A 7 -20.40 -3.34 -21.25
CA TYR A 7 -20.12 -4.78 -21.26
C TYR A 7 -20.14 -5.34 -22.68
N SER A 8 -19.13 -6.13 -23.02
CA SER A 8 -19.01 -6.74 -24.35
C SER A 8 -20.05 -7.84 -24.63
N THR A 9 -20.60 -8.45 -23.58
CA THR A 9 -21.61 -9.52 -23.70
C THR A 9 -22.69 -9.38 -22.62
N GLU A 10 -23.90 -9.83 -22.92
CA GLU A 10 -24.99 -9.80 -21.95
C GLU A 10 -24.73 -10.70 -20.73
N LYS A 11 -24.06 -11.85 -20.94
CA LYS A 11 -23.64 -12.72 -19.82
C LYS A 11 -22.65 -12.02 -18.89
N GLY A 12 -21.69 -11.28 -19.45
CA GLY A 12 -20.75 -10.48 -18.68
C GLY A 12 -21.44 -9.36 -17.91
N ARG A 13 -22.40 -8.68 -18.56
CA ARG A 13 -23.21 -7.65 -17.91
C ARG A 13 -24.01 -8.21 -16.73
N LYS A 14 -24.71 -9.31 -16.94
CA LYS A 14 -25.49 -9.98 -15.90
C LYS A 14 -24.61 -10.37 -14.71
N GLY A 15 -23.52 -11.09 -14.94
CA GLY A 15 -22.61 -11.50 -13.88
C GLY A 15 -21.96 -10.31 -13.15
N GLY A 16 -21.58 -9.26 -13.88
CA GLY A 16 -21.03 -8.04 -13.30
C GLY A 16 -22.01 -7.34 -12.35
N LEU A 17 -23.26 -7.21 -12.75
CA LEU A 17 -24.29 -6.56 -11.94
C LEU A 17 -24.76 -7.44 -10.76
N GLU A 18 -24.85 -8.75 -10.93
CA GLU A 18 -25.26 -9.69 -9.88
C GLU A 18 -24.20 -9.86 -8.79
N GLN A 19 -22.92 -9.82 -9.15
CA GLN A 19 -21.81 -10.03 -8.21
C GLN A 19 -21.18 -8.73 -7.69
N ARG A 20 -21.22 -7.67 -8.46
CA ARG A 20 -20.61 -6.37 -8.14
C ARG A 20 -19.22 -6.51 -7.52
N ALA A 21 -18.41 -7.45 -8.00
CA ALA A 21 -17.09 -7.74 -7.48
C ALA A 21 -16.16 -6.52 -7.69
N ILE A 22 -15.50 -6.09 -6.63
CA ILE A 22 -14.44 -5.07 -6.65
C ILE A 22 -13.12 -5.70 -6.21
N ALA A 23 -12.02 -5.04 -6.54
CA ALA A 23 -10.69 -5.52 -6.21
C ALA A 23 -9.80 -4.33 -5.85
N ILE A 24 -9.80 -3.97 -4.57
CA ILE A 24 -8.95 -2.90 -4.04
C ILE A 24 -7.58 -3.50 -3.74
N GLY A 25 -6.56 -2.99 -4.39
CA GLY A 25 -5.17 -3.37 -4.17
C GLY A 25 -4.30 -2.16 -3.87
N VAL A 26 -3.08 -2.40 -3.38
CA VAL A 26 -2.11 -1.36 -3.09
C VAL A 26 -0.86 -1.51 -3.95
N GLN A 27 -0.19 -0.40 -4.21
CA GLN A 27 1.13 -0.33 -4.81
C GLN A 27 2.02 0.57 -3.94
N GLY A 28 3.33 0.37 -4.00
CA GLY A 28 4.28 1.20 -3.28
C GLY A 28 4.32 0.95 -1.77
N LEU A 29 3.93 -0.23 -1.28
CA LEU A 29 4.05 -0.56 0.13
C LEU A 29 5.51 -0.55 0.59
N ALA A 30 6.42 -1.14 -0.21
CA ALA A 30 7.84 -1.10 0.07
C ALA A 30 8.40 0.34 0.02
N ASP A 31 7.92 1.17 -0.92
CA ASP A 31 8.26 2.60 -0.97
C ASP A 31 7.84 3.31 0.33
N THR A 32 6.68 2.98 0.88
CA THR A 32 6.22 3.53 2.15
C THR A 32 7.17 3.16 3.29
N PHE A 33 7.61 1.91 3.36
CA PHE A 33 8.57 1.47 4.39
C PHE A 33 9.92 2.18 4.25
N PHE A 34 10.44 2.36 3.03
CA PHE A 34 11.64 3.15 2.79
C PHE A 34 11.49 4.60 3.25
N LEU A 35 10.34 5.23 3.00
CA LEU A 35 10.07 6.61 3.41
C LEU A 35 9.89 6.78 4.92
N MET A 36 9.53 5.71 5.62
CA MET A 36 9.37 5.68 7.07
C MET A 36 10.61 5.13 7.80
N ASP A 37 11.68 4.83 7.06
CA ASP A 37 12.91 4.20 7.57
C ASP A 37 12.65 2.86 8.29
N TYR A 38 11.65 2.12 7.84
CA TYR A 38 11.32 0.80 8.38
C TYR A 38 12.05 -0.30 7.61
N VAL A 39 12.70 -1.19 8.34
CA VAL A 39 13.21 -2.43 7.75
C VAL A 39 12.01 -3.29 7.37
N PHE A 40 11.98 -3.81 6.14
CA PHE A 40 10.83 -4.55 5.61
C PHE A 40 10.37 -5.73 6.49
N THR A 41 11.29 -6.37 7.19
CA THR A 41 11.02 -7.49 8.10
C THR A 41 10.81 -7.08 9.55
N SER A 42 10.84 -5.80 9.86
CA SER A 42 10.70 -5.29 11.23
C SER A 42 9.26 -5.42 11.76
N GLU A 43 9.09 -5.37 13.07
CA GLU A 43 7.78 -5.41 13.71
C GLU A 43 6.95 -4.15 13.43
N GLU A 44 7.62 -3.01 13.24
CA GLU A 44 6.97 -1.75 12.84
C GLU A 44 6.36 -1.88 11.44
N ALA A 45 7.10 -2.45 10.49
CA ALA A 45 6.62 -2.70 9.14
C ALA A 45 5.45 -3.70 9.12
N LYS A 46 5.53 -4.79 9.88
CA LYS A 46 4.44 -5.77 10.03
C LYS A 46 3.20 -5.14 10.63
N THR A 47 3.36 -4.34 11.68
CA THR A 47 2.25 -3.65 12.34
C THR A 47 1.58 -2.65 11.41
N LEU A 48 2.36 -1.86 10.68
CA LEU A 48 1.83 -0.91 9.70
C LEU A 48 1.10 -1.64 8.57
N ASN A 49 1.70 -2.72 8.05
CA ASN A 49 1.07 -3.56 7.02
C ASN A 49 -0.30 -4.09 7.48
N LYS A 50 -0.36 -4.68 8.69
CA LYS A 50 -1.62 -5.16 9.26
C LYS A 50 -2.67 -4.04 9.29
N ARG A 51 -2.32 -2.87 9.81
CA ARG A 51 -3.24 -1.72 9.93
C ARG A 51 -3.73 -1.19 8.58
N ILE A 52 -2.85 -1.13 7.57
CA ILE A 52 -3.22 -0.67 6.23
C ILE A 52 -4.28 -1.61 5.63
N PHE A 53 -4.02 -2.92 5.61
CA PHE A 53 -4.93 -3.88 4.98
C PHE A 53 -6.21 -4.08 5.77
N GLU A 54 -6.13 -4.05 7.09
CA GLU A 54 -7.31 -4.07 7.95
C GLU A 54 -8.22 -2.88 7.67
N THR A 55 -7.66 -1.67 7.60
CA THR A 55 -8.43 -0.45 7.34
C THR A 55 -9.09 -0.48 5.96
N ILE A 56 -8.37 -0.92 4.92
CA ILE A 56 -8.92 -1.03 3.56
C ILE A 56 -10.08 -2.02 3.54
N TYR A 57 -9.91 -3.17 4.17
CA TYR A 57 -10.94 -4.21 4.18
C TYR A 57 -12.17 -3.78 5.00
N PHE A 58 -11.95 -3.19 6.17
CA PHE A 58 -13.02 -2.64 7.01
C PHE A 58 -13.82 -1.57 6.26
N ALA A 59 -13.15 -0.58 5.68
CA ALA A 59 -13.81 0.51 4.96
C ALA A 59 -14.59 0.00 3.74
N ALA A 60 -14.04 -0.95 2.99
CA ALA A 60 -14.71 -1.51 1.82
C ALA A 60 -16.00 -2.26 2.19
N ILE A 61 -15.97 -3.05 3.27
CA ILE A 61 -17.17 -3.76 3.74
C ILE A 61 -18.17 -2.79 4.32
N THR A 62 -17.73 -1.81 5.10
CA THR A 62 -18.59 -0.78 5.70
C THR A 62 -19.38 -0.05 4.62
N GLU A 63 -18.71 0.45 3.58
CA GLU A 63 -19.38 1.15 2.48
C GLU A 63 -20.37 0.25 1.75
N SER A 64 -19.96 -0.98 1.42
CA SER A 64 -20.85 -1.95 0.78
C SER A 64 -22.09 -2.30 1.62
N ASN A 65 -21.94 -2.31 2.93
CA ASN A 65 -23.04 -2.54 3.87
C ASN A 65 -23.95 -1.29 3.98
N GLU A 66 -23.42 -0.09 4.03
CA GLU A 66 -24.20 1.15 4.06
C GLU A 66 -25.02 1.35 2.77
N LEU A 67 -24.46 0.94 1.61
CA LEU A 67 -25.20 0.94 0.33
C LEU A 67 -26.41 0.01 0.35
N CYS A 68 -26.30 -1.16 0.98
CA CYS A 68 -27.44 -2.05 1.19
C CYS A 68 -28.43 -1.52 2.23
N LYS A 69 -27.92 -0.96 3.32
CA LYS A 69 -28.71 -0.42 4.43
C LYS A 69 -29.53 0.80 4.02
N SER A 70 -29.00 1.66 3.15
CA SER A 70 -29.69 2.80 2.57
C SER A 70 -30.77 2.40 1.55
N GLY A 71 -30.75 1.15 1.07
CA GLY A 71 -31.63 0.67 0.01
C GLY A 71 -31.23 1.10 -1.41
N GLU A 72 -30.03 1.67 -1.57
CA GLU A 72 -29.51 2.05 -2.88
C GLU A 72 -29.14 0.81 -3.73
N TYR A 73 -28.61 -0.22 -3.09
CA TYR A 73 -28.32 -1.50 -3.74
C TYR A 73 -28.87 -2.69 -2.94
N GLU A 74 -29.24 -3.74 -3.67
CA GLU A 74 -29.52 -5.04 -3.08
C GLU A 74 -28.25 -5.81 -2.81
N THR A 75 -28.33 -6.82 -1.94
CA THR A 75 -27.22 -7.76 -1.72
C THR A 75 -26.85 -8.49 -3.00
N TYR A 76 -25.55 -8.79 -3.17
CA TYR A 76 -25.15 -9.61 -4.31
C TYR A 76 -25.84 -10.99 -4.29
N THR A 77 -26.08 -11.57 -5.46
CA THR A 77 -26.95 -12.77 -5.62
C THR A 77 -26.50 -13.97 -4.77
N GLY A 78 -25.21 -14.13 -4.54
CA GLY A 78 -24.63 -15.21 -3.73
C GLY A 78 -24.51 -14.93 -2.23
N PHE A 79 -25.02 -13.80 -1.73
CA PHE A 79 -24.84 -13.40 -0.31
C PHE A 79 -25.43 -14.43 0.65
N LYS A 80 -26.66 -14.85 0.40
CA LYS A 80 -27.35 -15.82 1.27
C LYS A 80 -26.63 -17.17 1.26
N GLY A 81 -26.15 -17.59 2.42
CA GLY A 81 -25.36 -18.83 2.57
C GLY A 81 -23.85 -18.64 2.42
N SER A 82 -23.40 -17.44 2.04
CA SER A 82 -21.98 -17.10 2.05
C SER A 82 -21.39 -17.05 3.47
N PRO A 83 -20.06 -17.13 3.65
CA PRO A 83 -19.43 -16.94 4.95
C PRO A 83 -19.81 -15.60 5.59
N MET A 84 -19.84 -14.50 4.82
CA MET A 84 -20.20 -13.18 5.33
C MET A 84 -21.63 -13.11 5.88
N SER A 85 -22.59 -13.84 5.28
CA SER A 85 -23.96 -13.91 5.79
C SER A 85 -24.06 -14.60 7.16
N LYS A 86 -23.00 -15.25 7.61
CA LYS A 86 -22.85 -15.93 8.90
C LYS A 86 -21.86 -15.21 9.82
N ALA A 87 -21.55 -13.95 9.57
CA ALA A 87 -20.54 -13.16 10.28
C ALA A 87 -19.11 -13.78 10.27
N ASN A 88 -18.83 -14.64 9.28
CA ASN A 88 -17.54 -15.29 9.12
C ASN A 88 -16.74 -14.56 8.02
N PHE A 89 -15.91 -13.61 8.42
CA PHE A 89 -15.12 -12.78 7.53
C PHE A 89 -13.76 -13.43 7.22
N GLN A 90 -12.96 -12.82 6.36
CA GLN A 90 -11.70 -13.40 5.90
C GLN A 90 -10.73 -13.70 7.04
N PHE A 91 -10.61 -12.81 8.01
CA PHE A 91 -9.73 -12.99 9.17
C PHE A 91 -10.24 -14.09 10.13
N ASP A 92 -11.57 -14.26 10.26
CA ASP A 92 -12.14 -15.38 11.05
C ASP A 92 -11.78 -16.72 10.41
N MET A 93 -11.85 -16.82 9.07
CA MET A 93 -11.44 -18.03 8.33
C MET A 93 -9.95 -18.34 8.49
N TRP A 94 -9.13 -17.34 8.80
CA TRP A 94 -7.70 -17.50 9.10
C TRP A 94 -7.41 -17.73 10.58
N GLY A 95 -8.42 -17.73 11.44
CA GLY A 95 -8.29 -17.93 12.87
C GLY A 95 -7.69 -16.73 13.60
N VAL A 96 -7.86 -15.52 13.09
CA VAL A 96 -7.46 -14.28 13.75
C VAL A 96 -8.62 -13.78 14.59
N ASP A 97 -8.36 -13.50 15.88
CA ASP A 97 -9.35 -12.97 16.80
C ASP A 97 -9.65 -11.50 16.49
N SER A 98 -10.95 -11.12 16.49
CA SER A 98 -11.37 -9.73 16.29
C SER A 98 -10.85 -8.78 17.38
N SER A 99 -10.60 -9.27 18.58
CA SER A 99 -10.02 -8.49 19.69
C SER A 99 -8.60 -7.97 19.40
N ASP A 100 -7.88 -8.62 18.50
CA ASP A 100 -6.53 -8.21 18.05
C ASP A 100 -6.55 -7.17 16.93
N LEU A 101 -7.75 -6.78 16.48
CA LEU A 101 -7.97 -5.87 15.37
C LEU A 101 -8.25 -4.44 15.85
N MET A 102 -8.03 -3.47 14.97
CA MET A 102 -8.08 -2.04 15.31
C MET A 102 -9.50 -1.46 15.25
N TRP A 103 -10.35 -2.00 14.37
CA TRP A 103 -11.69 -1.48 14.09
C TRP A 103 -12.78 -2.28 14.78
N ASP A 104 -13.96 -1.68 14.96
CA ASP A 104 -15.14 -2.33 15.54
C ASP A 104 -15.78 -3.33 14.56
N TRP A 105 -15.16 -4.49 14.47
CA TRP A 105 -15.61 -5.56 13.61
C TRP A 105 -16.91 -6.22 14.07
N ASP A 106 -17.16 -6.22 15.36
CA ASP A 106 -18.33 -6.89 15.91
C ASP A 106 -19.60 -6.14 15.53
N SER A 107 -19.64 -4.82 15.67
CA SER A 107 -20.76 -3.99 15.18
C SER A 107 -20.94 -4.10 13.66
N LEU A 108 -19.84 -4.16 12.90
CA LEU A 108 -19.93 -4.33 11.46
C LEU A 108 -20.46 -5.72 11.07
N LYS A 109 -20.04 -6.79 11.74
CA LYS A 109 -20.54 -8.15 11.55
C LYS A 109 -22.06 -8.23 11.76
N GLU A 110 -22.56 -7.65 12.85
CA GLU A 110 -24.00 -7.59 13.14
C GLU A 110 -24.76 -6.85 12.02
N SER A 111 -24.24 -5.72 11.58
CA SER A 111 -24.84 -4.93 10.51
C SER A 111 -24.84 -5.70 9.19
N VAL A 112 -23.74 -6.37 8.84
CA VAL A 112 -23.64 -7.18 7.61
C VAL A 112 -24.59 -8.37 7.62
N VAL A 113 -24.75 -9.05 8.74
CA VAL A 113 -25.75 -10.14 8.86
C VAL A 113 -27.17 -9.61 8.65
N LYS A 114 -27.48 -8.42 9.14
CA LYS A 114 -28.81 -7.82 9.09
C LYS A 114 -29.16 -7.23 7.73
N PHE A 115 -28.24 -6.49 7.12
CA PHE A 115 -28.51 -5.71 5.90
C PHE A 115 -27.79 -6.26 4.67
N GLY A 116 -26.76 -7.09 4.85
CA GLY A 116 -25.95 -7.65 3.78
C GLY A 116 -24.90 -6.71 3.23
N VAL A 117 -24.27 -7.10 2.14
CA VAL A 117 -23.33 -6.31 1.33
C VAL A 117 -23.65 -6.48 -0.15
N CYS A 118 -23.44 -5.43 -0.94
CA CYS A 118 -23.74 -5.45 -2.38
C CYS A 118 -22.56 -5.98 -3.24
N ASN A 119 -21.36 -6.05 -2.69
CA ASN A 119 -20.16 -6.54 -3.38
C ASN A 119 -19.80 -7.95 -2.93
N SER A 120 -19.52 -8.85 -3.87
CA SER A 120 -19.13 -10.24 -3.56
C SER A 120 -17.65 -10.40 -3.19
N LEU A 121 -16.79 -9.51 -3.68
CA LEU A 121 -15.34 -9.45 -3.43
C LEU A 121 -14.95 -8.00 -3.19
N PHE A 122 -13.91 -7.78 -2.37
CA PHE A 122 -13.50 -6.44 -1.92
C PHE A 122 -12.04 -6.11 -2.24
N THR A 123 -11.12 -7.00 -1.92
CA THR A 123 -9.69 -6.75 -2.01
C THR A 123 -8.98 -7.79 -2.85
N ALA A 124 -7.98 -7.35 -3.62
CA ALA A 124 -7.05 -8.23 -4.29
C ALA A 124 -5.69 -7.53 -4.42
N GLN A 125 -4.63 -8.25 -4.09
CA GLN A 125 -3.25 -7.76 -4.22
C GLN A 125 -2.71 -8.19 -5.58
N MET A 126 -2.88 -7.32 -6.56
CA MET A 126 -2.44 -7.57 -7.95
C MET A 126 -1.23 -6.70 -8.31
N PRO A 127 -0.35 -7.13 -9.22
CA PRO A 127 0.69 -6.28 -9.77
C PRO A 127 0.07 -5.15 -10.61
N VAL A 128 0.51 -3.90 -10.39
CA VAL A 128 -0.05 -2.69 -11.03
C VAL A 128 1.06 -2.01 -11.84
N ALA A 129 1.60 -2.74 -12.82
CA ALA A 129 2.82 -2.36 -13.54
C ALA A 129 2.77 -0.96 -14.20
N SER A 130 1.67 -0.62 -14.88
CA SER A 130 1.56 0.66 -15.60
C SER A 130 1.33 1.84 -14.65
N SER A 131 0.41 1.70 -13.69
CA SER A 131 0.11 2.76 -12.73
C SER A 131 1.32 3.06 -11.84
N ALA A 132 2.03 2.02 -11.38
CA ALA A 132 3.24 2.18 -10.57
C ALA A 132 4.35 2.95 -11.29
N LYS A 133 4.48 2.79 -12.61
CA LYS A 133 5.43 3.57 -13.42
C LYS A 133 5.06 5.04 -13.52
N ILE A 134 3.77 5.33 -13.64
CA ILE A 134 3.27 6.71 -13.70
C ILE A 134 3.51 7.41 -12.35
N THR A 135 3.23 6.74 -11.25
CA THR A 135 3.41 7.28 -9.90
C THR A 135 4.86 7.23 -9.40
N GLY A 136 5.74 6.48 -10.08
CA GLY A 136 7.12 6.27 -9.65
C GLY A 136 7.26 5.40 -8.39
N SER A 137 6.23 4.61 -8.07
CA SER A 137 6.23 3.64 -6.98
C SER A 137 6.60 2.24 -7.46
N TYR A 138 6.82 1.30 -6.52
CA TYR A 138 6.97 -0.11 -6.87
C TYR A 138 5.60 -0.77 -7.11
N GLU A 139 5.58 -1.82 -7.94
CA GLU A 139 4.36 -2.36 -8.56
C GLU A 139 3.45 -3.13 -7.61
N MET A 140 3.98 -3.63 -6.51
CA MET A 140 3.33 -4.57 -5.61
C MET A 140 3.58 -4.19 -4.15
N THR A 141 3.21 -5.12 -3.28
CA THR A 141 3.54 -5.09 -1.85
C THR A 141 4.95 -5.56 -1.55
N GLU A 142 5.65 -6.11 -2.54
CA GLU A 142 6.98 -6.70 -2.41
C GLU A 142 8.10 -5.66 -2.36
N VAL A 143 9.24 -6.09 -1.84
CA VAL A 143 10.48 -5.32 -1.87
C VAL A 143 11.02 -5.26 -3.31
N ILE A 144 11.71 -4.16 -3.63
CA ILE A 144 12.47 -4.03 -4.87
C ILE A 144 13.45 -5.22 -5.00
N PRO A 145 13.44 -5.96 -6.12
CA PRO A 145 14.20 -7.22 -6.24
C PRO A 145 15.71 -7.03 -6.15
N SER A 146 16.22 -5.87 -6.51
CA SER A 146 17.63 -5.50 -6.41
C SER A 146 17.79 -3.98 -6.38
N ASN A 147 18.87 -3.50 -5.78
CA ASN A 147 19.22 -2.07 -5.79
C ASN A 147 19.59 -1.56 -7.19
N LEU A 148 19.94 -2.46 -8.09
CA LEU A 148 20.25 -2.18 -9.49
C LEU A 148 19.80 -3.36 -10.34
N PHE A 149 18.93 -3.13 -11.32
CA PHE A 149 18.48 -4.18 -12.24
C PHE A 149 18.07 -3.63 -13.59
N ASN A 150 18.17 -4.46 -14.63
CA ASN A 150 17.71 -4.13 -15.96
C ASN A 150 16.22 -4.47 -16.10
N ARG A 151 15.45 -3.50 -16.58
CA ARG A 151 14.06 -3.68 -16.94
C ARG A 151 13.92 -3.69 -18.43
N ARG A 152 13.46 -4.82 -18.99
CA ARG A 152 13.16 -4.95 -20.41
C ARG A 152 11.67 -4.69 -20.66
N VAL A 153 11.37 -3.74 -21.53
CA VAL A 153 10.02 -3.42 -22.00
C VAL A 153 10.02 -3.30 -23.53
N VAL A 154 8.84 -3.19 -24.14
CA VAL A 154 8.72 -3.06 -25.60
C VAL A 154 9.54 -1.90 -26.16
N GLY A 155 9.67 -0.81 -25.41
CA GLY A 155 10.44 0.37 -25.80
C GLY A 155 11.96 0.28 -25.59
N GLY A 156 12.48 -0.85 -25.04
CA GLY A 156 13.92 -1.02 -24.80
C GLY A 156 14.26 -1.59 -23.42
N GLU A 157 15.55 -1.52 -23.10
CA GLU A 157 16.09 -1.91 -21.79
C GLU A 157 16.47 -0.66 -20.98
N PHE A 158 16.05 -0.62 -19.74
CA PHE A 158 16.30 0.49 -18.84
C PHE A 158 16.98 -0.02 -17.57
N LEU A 159 18.06 0.65 -17.18
CA LEU A 159 18.70 0.42 -15.90
C LEU A 159 17.90 1.12 -14.80
N ILE A 160 17.36 0.34 -13.90
CA ILE A 160 16.58 0.83 -12.76
C ILE A 160 17.43 0.76 -11.50
N THR A 161 17.46 1.85 -10.76
CA THR A 161 18.19 1.97 -9.50
C THR A 161 17.22 2.21 -8.34
N ASN A 162 17.60 1.77 -7.15
CA ASN A 162 16.87 2.09 -5.93
C ASN A 162 17.07 3.57 -5.60
N LYS A 163 16.05 4.38 -5.87
CA LYS A 163 16.08 5.84 -5.67
C LYS A 163 16.29 6.26 -4.21
N TYR A 164 15.83 5.45 -3.25
CA TYR A 164 15.99 5.70 -1.81
C TYR A 164 17.46 5.53 -1.41
N LEU A 165 18.07 4.42 -1.80
CA LEU A 165 19.50 4.17 -1.57
C LEU A 165 20.38 5.26 -2.17
N ILE A 166 20.06 5.70 -3.40
CA ILE A 166 20.80 6.81 -4.03
C ILE A 166 20.67 8.10 -3.23
N LYS A 167 19.46 8.41 -2.75
CA LYS A 167 19.20 9.59 -1.91
C LYS A 167 20.04 9.55 -0.65
N ASP A 168 20.08 8.42 0.05
CA ASP A 168 20.85 8.23 1.28
C ASP A 168 22.34 8.38 1.02
N PHE A 169 22.87 7.80 -0.05
CA PHE A 169 24.28 7.99 -0.45
C PHE A 169 24.61 9.45 -0.75
N LEU A 170 23.74 10.15 -1.46
CA LEU A 170 23.96 11.57 -1.77
C LEU A 170 23.96 12.42 -0.48
N GLN A 171 23.09 12.12 0.46
CA GLN A 171 23.05 12.78 1.74
C GLN A 171 24.35 12.54 2.55
N LEU A 172 24.79 11.30 2.67
CA LEU A 172 26.04 10.94 3.34
C LEU A 172 27.25 11.62 2.71
N VAL A 173 27.33 11.67 1.37
CA VAL A 173 28.42 12.38 0.68
C VAL A 173 28.37 13.88 0.95
N ALA A 174 27.18 14.49 0.96
CA ALA A 174 27.02 15.91 1.26
C ALA A 174 27.43 16.23 2.70
N GLU A 175 27.05 15.41 3.67
CA GLU A 175 27.44 15.56 5.08
C GLU A 175 28.96 15.45 5.27
N GLN A 176 29.58 14.46 4.62
CA GLN A 176 31.03 14.31 4.64
C GLN A 176 31.77 15.51 4.02
N MET A 177 31.24 16.03 2.91
CA MET A 177 31.80 17.24 2.29
C MET A 177 31.69 18.47 3.20
N LEU A 178 30.59 18.61 3.95
CA LEU A 178 30.41 19.69 4.92
C LEU A 178 31.42 19.57 6.07
N ILE A 179 31.63 18.37 6.60
CA ILE A 179 32.62 18.10 7.65
C ILE A 179 34.03 18.44 7.17
N LEU A 180 34.39 18.01 5.95
CA LEU A 180 35.68 18.30 5.35
C LEU A 180 35.89 19.82 5.12
N ARG A 181 34.85 20.54 4.69
CA ARG A 181 34.91 22.02 4.54
C ARG A 181 35.08 22.70 5.88
N GLY A 182 34.31 22.29 6.90
CA GLY A 182 34.47 22.83 8.27
C GLY A 182 35.87 22.59 8.83
N SER A 183 36.40 21.39 8.66
CA SER A 183 37.78 21.05 9.07
C SER A 183 38.84 21.86 8.31
N ALA A 184 38.62 22.08 7.00
CA ALA A 184 39.54 22.89 6.19
C ALA A 184 39.51 24.37 6.59
N THR A 185 38.38 24.89 7.03
CA THR A 185 38.25 26.26 7.56
C THR A 185 39.00 26.40 8.89
N LEU A 186 38.78 25.47 9.82
CA LEU A 186 39.48 25.42 11.10
C LEU A 186 41.03 25.34 10.95
N LEU A 187 41.48 24.55 9.96
CA LEU A 187 42.92 24.47 9.65
C LEU A 187 43.50 25.76 9.05
N LYS A 188 42.71 26.52 8.31
CA LYS A 188 43.10 27.84 7.82
C LYS A 188 43.20 28.84 8.95
N ASP A 189 42.23 28.87 9.85
CA ASP A 189 42.22 29.78 10.99
C ASP A 189 43.40 29.50 11.95
N GLN A 190 43.71 28.23 12.22
CA GLN A 190 44.89 27.83 13.00
C GLN A 190 46.22 28.21 12.33
N LYS A 191 46.30 28.21 11.00
CA LYS A 191 47.49 28.66 10.28
C LYS A 191 47.69 30.19 10.35
N TRP A 192 46.60 30.95 10.41
CA TRP A 192 46.67 32.40 10.59
C TRP A 192 47.12 32.77 12.00
N GLU A 193 46.55 32.19 13.04
CA GLU A 193 46.96 32.43 14.43
C GLU A 193 48.44 32.10 14.70
N LYS A 194 49.00 31.07 14.05
CA LYS A 194 50.44 30.76 14.15
C LYS A 194 51.32 31.75 13.42
N LYS A 195 50.84 32.45 12.40
CA LYS A 195 51.61 33.52 11.73
C LYS A 195 51.64 34.80 12.52
N GLU A 196 50.58 35.17 13.23
CA GLU A 196 50.54 36.38 14.07
C GLU A 196 51.38 36.26 15.33
N LYS A 197 51.66 35.05 15.83
CA LYS A 197 52.53 34.85 17.02
C LYS A 197 54.01 34.83 16.70
N ASN A 198 54.41 34.94 15.47
CA ASN A 198 55.83 34.98 15.05
C ASN A 198 56.24 36.34 14.46
N PHE A 199 55.49 37.40 14.75
CA PHE A 199 55.88 38.83 14.59
C PHE A 199 55.80 39.48 15.97
#